data_eaf3d186c2f5b502ad31bc3a694d7200
#
_entry.id   eaf3d186c2f5b502ad31bc3a694d7200
#
_cell.length_a   1.000
_cell.length_b   1.000
_cell.length_c   1.000
_cell.angle_alpha   90.00
_cell.angle_beta   90.00
_cell.angle_gamma   90.00
#
_symmetry.space_group_name_H-M   'P 1'
#
loop_
_entity.id
_entity.type
_entity.pdbx_description
1 polymer ?
#
loop_
_entity_poly.entity_id
_entity_poly.type
_entity_poly.pdbx_seq_one_letter_code
_entity_poly.pdbx_strand_id
1 'polypeptide(L)'
;MWYADRSNLASARKAAEAWRVVAAREPAPGERAEKGERGAIFDARWKLARADYWLGGHVPERERRTFLESGIEAGRGAIALEPNRPEGHFWMAANMGALAESFGLRQGLKYRTPIKVALETVLRLNPAFQQGSADRALGRWYFRVPALFGGSRKEAEAHLRASLTYNPQNMASHFFLAEVLLDAGRKDEGRAELERVIDAPIDPDWAPEDTEFK
;
A
#
# COMPACT_ATOMS: atom_id res chain seq x y z
N MET A 1 12.14 -15.15 -1.31
CA MET A 1 13.16 -15.28 -0.25
C MET A 1 13.62 -13.89 0.25
N TRP A 2 14.27 -13.03 -0.52
CA TRP A 2 14.82 -11.73 -0.01
C TRP A 2 13.78 -10.75 0.53
N TYR A 3 12.58 -10.68 -0.05
CA TYR A 3 11.55 -9.77 0.45
C TYR A 3 10.97 -10.20 1.81
N ALA A 4 11.01 -11.47 2.16
CA ALA A 4 10.62 -11.93 3.49
C ALA A 4 11.57 -11.40 4.59
N ASP A 5 12.82 -11.10 4.23
CA ASP A 5 13.83 -10.48 5.10
C ASP A 5 13.98 -8.96 4.80
N ARG A 6 12.86 -8.26 4.53
CA ARG A 6 12.87 -6.85 4.13
C ARG A 6 13.28 -5.88 5.23
N SER A 7 13.21 -6.26 6.48
CA SER A 7 13.77 -5.49 7.59
C SER A 7 15.28 -5.26 7.42
N ASN A 8 15.98 -6.16 6.72
CA ASN A 8 17.32 -5.93 6.22
C ASN A 8 17.26 -5.19 4.88
N LEU A 9 17.61 -3.90 4.86
CA LEU A 9 17.56 -3.07 3.65
C LEU A 9 18.40 -3.63 2.49
N ALA A 10 19.50 -4.34 2.76
CA ALA A 10 20.30 -4.96 1.71
C ALA A 10 19.51 -6.09 1.01
N SER A 11 18.75 -6.89 1.78
CA SER A 11 17.87 -7.92 1.23
C SER A 11 16.71 -7.30 0.43
N ALA A 12 16.10 -6.23 0.94
CA ALA A 12 15.05 -5.50 0.22
C ALA A 12 15.56 -4.93 -1.12
N ARG A 13 16.77 -4.33 -1.14
CA ARG A 13 17.40 -3.83 -2.38
C ARG A 13 17.69 -4.94 -3.38
N LYS A 14 18.21 -6.10 -2.93
CA LYS A 14 18.42 -7.27 -3.79
C LYS A 14 17.12 -7.78 -4.39
N ALA A 15 16.03 -7.81 -3.62
CA ALA A 15 14.72 -8.19 -4.12
C ALA A 15 14.24 -7.22 -5.21
N ALA A 16 14.29 -5.92 -4.97
CA ALA A 16 13.91 -4.90 -5.93
C ALA A 16 14.72 -5.01 -7.24
N GLU A 17 16.05 -5.19 -7.14
CA GLU A 17 16.93 -5.33 -8.30
C GLU A 17 16.61 -6.58 -9.12
N ALA A 18 16.41 -7.73 -8.46
CA ALA A 18 16.05 -8.97 -9.14
C ALA A 18 14.72 -8.83 -9.92
N TRP A 19 13.72 -8.19 -9.31
CA TRP A 19 12.45 -7.96 -10.02
C TRP A 19 12.56 -6.90 -11.11
N ARG A 20 13.38 -5.86 -10.95
CA ARG A 20 13.61 -4.81 -11.96
C ARG A 20 14.11 -5.38 -13.28
N VAL A 21 15.03 -6.35 -13.24
CA VAL A 21 15.54 -7.04 -14.42
C VAL A 21 14.42 -7.73 -15.20
N VAL A 22 13.49 -8.40 -14.53
CA VAL A 22 12.35 -9.06 -15.20
C VAL A 22 11.26 -8.04 -15.58
N ALA A 23 10.98 -7.08 -14.72
CA ALA A 23 9.97 -6.04 -14.94
C ALA A 23 10.26 -5.15 -16.17
N ALA A 24 11.54 -4.99 -16.53
CA ALA A 24 11.97 -4.23 -17.71
C ALA A 24 11.71 -4.95 -19.04
N ARG A 25 11.37 -6.25 -19.00
CA ARG A 25 11.05 -6.99 -20.22
C ARG A 25 9.69 -6.55 -20.77
N GLU A 26 9.57 -6.53 -22.10
CA GLU A 26 8.28 -6.45 -22.78
C GLU A 26 7.85 -7.84 -23.20
N PRO A 27 6.56 -8.21 -23.05
CA PRO A 27 6.07 -9.49 -23.55
C PRO A 27 6.23 -9.55 -25.06
N ALA A 28 6.59 -10.71 -25.58
CA ALA A 28 6.71 -10.91 -27.02
C ALA A 28 5.39 -10.57 -27.74
N PRO A 29 5.41 -9.95 -28.93
CA PRO A 29 4.20 -9.64 -29.68
C PRO A 29 3.53 -10.92 -30.19
N GLY A 30 2.18 -10.99 -30.06
CA GLY A 30 1.34 -12.06 -30.58
C GLY A 30 0.63 -12.88 -29.50
N GLU A 31 -0.43 -13.62 -29.88
CA GLU A 31 -1.28 -14.42 -28.99
C GLU A 31 -0.53 -15.56 -28.26
N ARG A 32 0.68 -15.88 -28.71
CA ARG A 32 1.57 -16.90 -28.13
C ARG A 32 2.67 -16.34 -27.24
N ALA A 33 2.71 -15.03 -26.95
CA ALA A 33 3.47 -14.60 -25.79
C ALA A 33 2.95 -15.44 -24.62
N GLU A 34 3.71 -16.47 -24.27
CA GLU A 34 3.22 -17.55 -23.43
C GLU A 34 2.58 -16.92 -22.21
N LYS A 35 1.34 -17.32 -21.89
CA LYS A 35 0.59 -16.82 -20.73
C LYS A 35 1.47 -16.81 -19.48
N GLY A 36 2.49 -17.69 -19.45
CA GLY A 36 3.53 -17.74 -18.45
C GLY A 36 4.50 -16.56 -18.45
N GLU A 37 4.98 -16.09 -19.62
CA GLU A 37 5.92 -14.97 -19.70
C GLU A 37 5.25 -13.65 -19.30
N ARG A 38 4.05 -13.37 -19.83
CA ARG A 38 3.25 -12.19 -19.46
C ARG A 38 2.94 -12.17 -17.97
N GLY A 39 2.57 -13.33 -17.39
CA GLY A 39 2.33 -13.49 -15.97
C GLY A 39 3.59 -13.25 -15.13
N ALA A 40 4.75 -13.74 -15.57
CA ALA A 40 6.02 -13.53 -14.87
C ALA A 40 6.45 -12.04 -14.89
N ILE A 41 6.25 -11.34 -16.00
CA ILE A 41 6.53 -9.90 -16.12
C ILE A 41 5.55 -9.10 -15.23
N PHE A 42 4.25 -9.43 -15.27
CA PHE A 42 3.27 -8.83 -14.37
C PHE A 42 3.66 -9.00 -12.90
N ASP A 43 4.00 -10.23 -12.51
CA ASP A 43 4.41 -10.55 -11.16
C ASP A 43 5.67 -9.79 -10.71
N ALA A 44 6.65 -9.67 -11.60
CA ALA A 44 7.85 -8.89 -11.33
C ALA A 44 7.54 -7.40 -11.15
N ARG A 45 6.66 -6.82 -11.98
CA ARG A 45 6.28 -5.42 -11.91
C ARG A 45 5.58 -5.06 -10.60
N TRP A 46 4.56 -5.81 -10.18
CA TRP A 46 3.89 -5.47 -8.91
C TRP A 46 4.76 -5.79 -7.68
N LYS A 47 5.59 -6.85 -7.73
CA LYS A 47 6.54 -7.16 -6.66
C LYS A 47 7.64 -6.10 -6.55
N LEU A 48 8.09 -5.54 -7.67
CA LEU A 48 8.98 -4.37 -7.66
C LEU A 48 8.29 -3.16 -7.02
N ALA A 49 7.05 -2.86 -7.41
CA ALA A 49 6.29 -1.75 -6.82
C ALA A 49 6.15 -1.90 -5.29
N ARG A 50 5.93 -3.14 -4.81
CA ARG A 50 5.88 -3.45 -3.37
C ARG A 50 7.23 -3.24 -2.68
N ALA A 51 8.32 -3.70 -3.30
CA ALA A 51 9.66 -3.53 -2.74
C ALA A 51 10.09 -2.05 -2.72
N ASP A 52 9.77 -1.31 -3.76
CA ASP A 52 10.05 0.11 -3.85
C ASP A 52 9.23 0.94 -2.84
N TYR A 53 7.99 0.52 -2.54
CA TYR A 53 7.21 1.08 -1.43
C TYR A 53 7.91 0.91 -0.08
N TRP A 54 8.36 -0.31 0.22
CA TRP A 54 9.09 -0.60 1.46
C TRP A 54 10.40 0.20 1.53
N LEU A 55 11.20 0.17 0.47
CA LEU A 55 12.45 0.93 0.41
C LEU A 55 12.20 2.44 0.55
N GLY A 56 11.16 2.97 -0.09
CA GLY A 56 10.79 4.38 0.02
C GLY A 56 10.45 4.82 1.44
N GLY A 57 9.96 3.92 2.29
CA GLY A 57 9.72 4.18 3.71
C GLY A 57 10.98 4.14 4.58
N HIS A 58 11.97 3.31 4.20
CA HIS A 58 13.07 2.91 5.11
C HIS A 58 14.46 3.39 4.70
N VAL A 59 14.62 3.89 3.47
CA VAL A 59 15.90 4.48 3.02
C VAL A 59 16.07 5.92 3.50
N PRO A 60 17.29 6.48 3.50
CA PRO A 60 17.51 7.90 3.75
C PRO A 60 16.64 8.79 2.85
N GLU A 61 16.19 9.93 3.36
CA GLU A 61 15.23 10.84 2.71
C GLU A 61 15.61 11.19 1.26
N ARG A 62 16.91 11.42 1.00
CA ARG A 62 17.44 11.74 -0.34
C ARG A 62 17.14 10.65 -1.40
N GLU A 63 16.93 9.41 -0.98
CA GLU A 63 16.68 8.26 -1.86
C GLU A 63 15.20 7.91 -2.00
N ARG A 64 14.36 8.32 -1.03
CA ARG A 64 12.93 7.94 -0.94
C ARG A 64 12.18 8.22 -2.23
N ARG A 65 12.34 9.42 -2.78
CA ARG A 65 11.65 9.84 -4.00
C ARG A 65 11.91 8.88 -5.16
N THR A 66 13.15 8.50 -5.37
CA THR A 66 13.55 7.62 -6.47
C THR A 66 12.85 6.26 -6.40
N PHE A 67 12.81 5.66 -5.21
CA PHE A 67 12.11 4.38 -5.04
C PHE A 67 10.60 4.53 -5.22
N LEU A 68 9.97 5.51 -4.60
CA LEU A 68 8.53 5.71 -4.69
C LEU A 68 8.08 6.02 -6.12
N GLU A 69 8.83 6.83 -6.87
CA GLU A 69 8.54 7.08 -8.30
C GLU A 69 8.74 5.83 -9.15
N SER A 70 9.80 5.04 -8.90
CA SER A 70 10.01 3.74 -9.54
C SER A 70 8.85 2.78 -9.26
N GLY A 71 8.38 2.72 -8.01
CA GLY A 71 7.24 1.88 -7.62
C GLY A 71 5.92 2.28 -8.29
N ILE A 72 5.69 3.59 -8.50
CA ILE A 72 4.53 4.07 -9.27
C ILE A 72 4.59 3.58 -10.72
N GLU A 73 5.73 3.71 -11.38
CA GLU A 73 5.89 3.27 -12.77
C GLU A 73 5.79 1.73 -12.90
N ALA A 74 6.37 0.99 -11.97
CA ALA A 74 6.24 -0.47 -11.93
C ALA A 74 4.78 -0.90 -11.74
N GLY A 75 4.02 -0.23 -10.86
CA GLY A 75 2.59 -0.46 -10.67
C GLY A 75 1.77 -0.15 -11.92
N ARG A 76 2.06 0.96 -12.63
CA ARG A 76 1.43 1.28 -13.92
C ARG A 76 1.70 0.20 -14.96
N GLY A 77 2.95 -0.24 -15.06
CA GLY A 77 3.32 -1.32 -15.97
C GLY A 77 2.61 -2.65 -15.65
N ALA A 78 2.37 -2.95 -14.38
CA ALA A 78 1.57 -4.11 -13.98
C ALA A 78 0.11 -3.96 -14.43
N ILE A 79 -0.52 -2.80 -14.18
CA ILE A 79 -1.90 -2.51 -14.61
C ILE A 79 -2.05 -2.62 -16.13
N ALA A 80 -1.08 -2.12 -16.90
CA ALA A 80 -1.12 -2.20 -18.36
C ALA A 80 -1.12 -3.65 -18.89
N LEU A 81 -0.48 -4.57 -18.15
CA LEU A 81 -0.48 -6.00 -18.49
C LEU A 81 -1.78 -6.69 -18.04
N GLU A 82 -2.17 -6.48 -16.81
CA GLU A 82 -3.29 -7.20 -16.18
C GLU A 82 -4.21 -6.21 -15.42
N PRO A 83 -5.06 -5.43 -16.13
CA PRO A 83 -5.87 -4.37 -15.52
C PRO A 83 -6.92 -4.87 -14.52
N ASN A 84 -7.29 -6.15 -14.60
CA ASN A 84 -8.29 -6.78 -13.74
C ASN A 84 -7.68 -7.50 -12.53
N ARG A 85 -6.40 -7.30 -12.26
CA ARG A 85 -5.72 -7.81 -11.07
C ARG A 85 -5.44 -6.68 -10.07
N PRO A 86 -5.72 -6.88 -8.76
CA PRO A 86 -5.65 -5.83 -7.75
C PRO A 86 -4.22 -5.36 -7.43
N GLU A 87 -3.21 -6.21 -7.61
CA GLU A 87 -1.84 -5.99 -7.13
C GLU A 87 -1.22 -4.71 -7.70
N GLY A 88 -1.34 -4.50 -9.02
CA GLY A 88 -0.79 -3.31 -9.67
C GLY A 88 -1.44 -2.02 -9.18
N HIS A 89 -2.76 -2.01 -9.06
CA HIS A 89 -3.53 -0.87 -8.56
C HIS A 89 -3.16 -0.52 -7.12
N PHE A 90 -3.11 -1.54 -6.25
CA PHE A 90 -2.81 -1.33 -4.84
C PHE A 90 -1.41 -0.77 -4.63
N TRP A 91 -0.38 -1.42 -5.19
CA TRP A 91 1.00 -1.01 -4.96
C TRP A 91 1.35 0.31 -5.65
N MET A 92 0.72 0.63 -6.78
CA MET A 92 0.80 1.98 -7.35
C MET A 92 0.24 3.02 -6.39
N ALA A 93 -0.96 2.80 -5.85
CA ALA A 93 -1.59 3.72 -4.91
C ALA A 93 -0.79 3.88 -3.62
N ALA A 94 -0.21 2.80 -3.08
CA ALA A 94 0.63 2.82 -1.88
C ALA A 94 1.88 3.71 -2.09
N ASN A 95 2.59 3.56 -3.21
CA ASN A 95 3.73 4.41 -3.56
C ASN A 95 3.33 5.89 -3.74
N MET A 96 2.20 6.16 -4.39
CA MET A 96 1.67 7.53 -4.52
C MET A 96 1.33 8.12 -3.15
N GLY A 97 0.75 7.33 -2.23
CA GLY A 97 0.41 7.74 -0.88
C GLY A 97 1.66 8.09 -0.07
N ALA A 98 2.65 7.22 -0.05
CA ALA A 98 3.92 7.45 0.62
C ALA A 98 4.65 8.69 0.07
N LEU A 99 4.62 8.89 -1.26
CA LEU A 99 5.19 10.08 -1.88
C LEU A 99 4.44 11.36 -1.47
N ALA A 100 3.11 11.30 -1.40
CA ALA A 100 2.27 12.40 -0.98
C ALA A 100 2.52 12.79 0.49
N GLU A 101 2.65 11.82 1.38
CA GLU A 101 2.94 12.05 2.79
C GLU A 101 4.37 12.58 3.01
N SER A 102 5.36 12.06 2.27
CA SER A 102 6.77 12.46 2.45
C SER A 102 7.12 13.82 1.86
N PHE A 103 6.44 14.27 0.79
CA PHE A 103 6.86 15.45 0.01
C PHE A 103 5.81 16.57 -0.05
N GLY A 104 4.84 16.53 0.88
CA GLY A 104 3.98 17.66 1.22
C GLY A 104 2.81 17.92 0.26
N LEU A 105 2.14 19.04 0.49
CA LEU A 105 0.83 19.38 -0.07
C LEU A 105 0.74 19.25 -1.60
N ARG A 106 1.77 19.68 -2.33
CA ARG A 106 1.79 19.62 -3.79
C ARG A 106 1.66 18.19 -4.32
N GLN A 107 2.37 17.26 -3.70
CA GLN A 107 2.30 15.84 -4.07
C GLN A 107 0.97 15.24 -3.61
N GLY A 108 0.49 15.61 -2.43
CA GLY A 108 -0.83 15.22 -1.94
C GLY A 108 -1.95 15.60 -2.90
N LEU A 109 -1.96 16.84 -3.38
CA LEU A 109 -2.95 17.32 -4.36
C LEU A 109 -2.82 16.60 -5.71
N LYS A 110 -1.59 16.37 -6.18
CA LYS A 110 -1.33 15.66 -7.44
C LYS A 110 -1.89 14.25 -7.43
N TYR A 111 -1.67 13.50 -6.35
CA TYR A 111 -1.97 12.07 -6.31
C TYR A 111 -3.30 11.72 -5.63
N ARG A 112 -4.01 12.66 -4.98
CA ARG A 112 -5.25 12.37 -4.23
C ARG A 112 -6.29 11.59 -5.04
N THR A 113 -6.62 12.06 -6.25
CA THR A 113 -7.62 11.41 -7.12
C THR A 113 -7.11 10.08 -7.69
N PRO A 114 -5.89 10.00 -8.24
CA PRO A 114 -5.31 8.74 -8.68
C PRO A 114 -5.26 7.65 -7.58
N ILE A 115 -4.89 8.00 -6.35
CA ILE A 115 -4.88 7.07 -5.21
C ILE A 115 -6.30 6.53 -4.97
N LYS A 116 -7.29 7.42 -4.83
CA LYS A 116 -8.68 7.02 -4.55
C LYS A 116 -9.21 6.09 -5.63
N VAL A 117 -9.08 6.45 -6.90
CA VAL A 117 -9.54 5.63 -8.04
C VAL A 117 -8.88 4.26 -8.06
N ALA A 118 -7.57 4.18 -7.81
CA ALA A 118 -6.86 2.91 -7.78
C ALA A 118 -7.35 2.02 -6.62
N LEU A 119 -7.52 2.56 -5.42
CA LEU A 119 -8.01 1.80 -4.25
C LEU A 119 -9.47 1.34 -4.41
N GLU A 120 -10.36 2.20 -4.94
CA GLU A 120 -11.73 1.82 -5.29
C GLU A 120 -11.77 0.72 -6.35
N THR A 121 -10.79 0.71 -7.27
CA THR A 121 -10.63 -0.38 -8.24
C THR A 121 -10.23 -1.68 -7.54
N VAL A 122 -9.31 -1.63 -6.57
CA VAL A 122 -8.96 -2.82 -5.77
C VAL A 122 -10.18 -3.37 -5.04
N LEU A 123 -10.99 -2.52 -4.39
CA LEU A 123 -12.23 -2.96 -3.71
C LEU A 123 -13.19 -3.65 -4.65
N ARG A 124 -13.37 -3.13 -5.88
CA ARG A 124 -14.25 -3.75 -6.88
C ARG A 124 -13.71 -5.09 -7.37
N LEU A 125 -12.38 -5.23 -7.51
CA LEU A 125 -11.74 -6.45 -8.01
C LEU A 125 -11.64 -7.54 -6.93
N ASN A 126 -11.22 -7.17 -5.73
CA ASN A 126 -11.06 -8.07 -4.59
C ASN A 126 -11.07 -7.27 -3.27
N PRO A 127 -12.21 -7.12 -2.60
CA PRO A 127 -12.30 -6.37 -1.35
C PRO A 127 -11.49 -7.01 -0.20
N ALA A 128 -11.27 -8.33 -0.24
CA ALA A 128 -10.47 -9.05 0.75
C ALA A 128 -8.96 -8.99 0.48
N PHE A 129 -8.52 -8.31 -0.61
CA PHE A 129 -7.11 -8.24 -0.99
C PHE A 129 -6.23 -7.80 0.19
N GLN A 130 -5.22 -8.64 0.50
CA GLN A 130 -4.29 -8.41 1.62
C GLN A 130 -5.02 -7.99 2.91
N GLN A 131 -6.01 -8.78 3.31
CA GLN A 131 -6.75 -8.57 4.57
C GLN A 131 -7.44 -7.19 4.63
N GLY A 132 -8.12 -6.78 3.56
CA GLY A 132 -8.83 -5.50 3.50
C GLY A 132 -7.92 -4.27 3.38
N SER A 133 -6.75 -4.45 2.78
CA SER A 133 -5.75 -3.38 2.64
C SER A 133 -6.26 -2.15 1.88
N ALA A 134 -7.16 -2.32 0.91
CA ALA A 134 -7.72 -1.21 0.17
C ALA A 134 -8.66 -0.35 1.04
N ASP A 135 -9.48 -0.97 1.88
CA ASP A 135 -10.30 -0.27 2.87
C ASP A 135 -9.42 0.46 3.88
N ARG A 136 -8.39 -0.19 4.42
CA ARG A 136 -7.43 0.45 5.32
C ARG A 136 -6.77 1.68 4.68
N ALA A 137 -6.31 1.57 3.44
CA ALA A 137 -5.68 2.67 2.72
C ALA A 137 -6.67 3.80 2.37
N LEU A 138 -7.93 3.49 2.01
CA LEU A 138 -8.99 4.48 1.81
C LEU A 138 -9.34 5.20 3.11
N GLY A 139 -9.43 4.47 4.22
CA GLY A 139 -9.62 5.08 5.54
C GLY A 139 -8.53 6.11 5.86
N ARG A 140 -7.27 5.74 5.64
CA ARG A 140 -6.13 6.66 5.76
C ARG A 140 -6.25 7.85 4.82
N TRP A 141 -6.60 7.62 3.54
CA TRP A 141 -6.81 8.65 2.53
C TRP A 141 -7.90 9.65 2.96
N TYR A 142 -9.07 9.17 3.38
CA TYR A 142 -10.18 10.02 3.81
C TYR A 142 -9.85 10.84 5.06
N PHE A 143 -9.02 10.31 5.95
CA PHE A 143 -8.55 11.02 7.14
C PHE A 143 -7.52 12.10 6.82
N ARG A 144 -6.54 11.81 5.95
CA ARG A 144 -5.41 12.72 5.65
C ARG A 144 -5.76 13.82 4.65
N VAL A 145 -6.70 13.58 3.75
CA VAL A 145 -7.13 14.58 2.77
C VAL A 145 -8.04 15.62 3.46
N PRO A 146 -7.78 16.93 3.28
CA PRO A 146 -8.68 17.94 3.83
C PRO A 146 -10.11 17.83 3.27
N ALA A 147 -11.12 18.16 4.09
CA ALA A 147 -12.54 18.05 3.70
C ALA A 147 -12.87 18.79 2.41
N LEU A 148 -12.27 19.98 2.18
CA LEU A 148 -12.43 20.76 0.95
C LEU A 148 -12.01 19.99 -0.32
N PHE A 149 -11.14 18.99 -0.16
CA PHE A 149 -10.61 18.14 -1.24
C PHE A 149 -11.16 16.72 -1.23
N GLY A 150 -12.23 16.46 -0.47
CA GLY A 150 -12.94 15.21 -0.44
C GLY A 150 -12.60 14.30 0.73
N GLY A 151 -11.84 14.77 1.72
CA GLY A 151 -11.61 14.04 2.98
C GLY A 151 -12.89 13.99 3.82
N SER A 152 -13.03 12.96 4.65
CA SER A 152 -14.19 12.74 5.51
C SER A 152 -13.84 11.81 6.65
N ARG A 153 -13.97 12.28 7.88
CA ARG A 153 -13.75 11.45 9.07
C ARG A 153 -14.74 10.30 9.17
N LYS A 154 -15.98 10.54 8.76
CA LYS A 154 -17.02 9.51 8.73
C LYS A 154 -16.65 8.36 7.77
N GLU A 155 -16.24 8.71 6.55
CA GLU A 155 -15.80 7.69 5.58
C GLU A 155 -14.48 7.03 6.02
N ALA A 156 -13.56 7.78 6.65
CA ALA A 156 -12.35 7.22 7.21
C ALA A 156 -12.65 6.12 8.23
N GLU A 157 -13.51 6.41 9.20
CA GLU A 157 -13.95 5.42 10.20
C GLU A 157 -14.65 4.23 9.55
N ALA A 158 -15.56 4.47 8.62
CA ALA A 158 -16.31 3.42 7.95
C ALA A 158 -15.37 2.43 7.22
N HIS A 159 -14.43 2.94 6.44
CA HIS A 159 -13.45 2.11 5.72
C HIS A 159 -12.50 1.37 6.67
N LEU A 160 -12.03 2.00 7.75
CA LEU A 160 -11.16 1.33 8.73
C LEU A 160 -11.89 0.20 9.46
N ARG A 161 -13.15 0.41 9.83
CA ARG A 161 -13.99 -0.66 10.41
C ARG A 161 -14.26 -1.77 9.38
N ALA A 162 -14.49 -1.44 8.11
CA ALA A 162 -14.63 -2.43 7.04
C ALA A 162 -13.36 -3.27 6.89
N SER A 163 -12.17 -2.67 6.93
CA SER A 163 -10.91 -3.42 6.86
C SER A 163 -10.76 -4.45 7.99
N LEU A 164 -11.22 -4.12 9.19
CA LEU A 164 -11.19 -5.02 10.36
C LEU A 164 -12.15 -6.21 10.24
N THR A 165 -13.10 -6.20 9.31
CA THR A 165 -13.94 -7.38 9.05
C THR A 165 -13.15 -8.51 8.36
N TYR A 166 -12.06 -8.18 7.67
CA TYR A 166 -11.18 -9.15 7.00
C TYR A 166 -10.06 -9.65 7.91
N ASN A 167 -9.54 -8.82 8.77
CA ASN A 167 -8.61 -9.20 9.84
C ASN A 167 -8.87 -8.37 11.10
N PRO A 168 -9.62 -8.93 12.06
CA PRO A 168 -9.95 -8.26 13.32
C PRO A 168 -8.75 -7.96 14.23
N GLN A 169 -7.56 -8.47 13.92
CA GLN A 169 -6.33 -8.23 14.69
C GLN A 169 -5.31 -7.37 13.94
N ASN A 170 -5.69 -6.76 12.81
CA ASN A 170 -4.77 -5.98 12.01
C ASN A 170 -4.34 -4.68 12.75
N MET A 171 -3.09 -4.63 13.18
CA MET A 171 -2.54 -3.53 13.97
C MET A 171 -2.64 -2.19 13.25
N ALA A 172 -2.30 -2.12 11.97
CA ALA A 172 -2.38 -0.88 11.20
C ALA A 172 -3.81 -0.34 11.11
N SER A 173 -4.81 -1.21 10.95
CA SER A 173 -6.22 -0.80 10.92
C SER A 173 -6.68 -0.24 12.26
N HIS A 174 -6.33 -0.89 13.39
CA HIS A 174 -6.62 -0.40 14.73
C HIS A 174 -5.91 0.92 15.01
N PHE A 175 -4.63 1.03 14.67
CA PHE A 175 -3.86 2.26 14.85
C PHE A 175 -4.48 3.45 14.11
N PHE A 176 -4.80 3.27 12.81
CA PHE A 176 -5.42 4.35 12.03
C PHE A 176 -6.84 4.68 12.49
N LEU A 177 -7.60 3.68 12.96
CA LEU A 177 -8.92 3.91 13.56
C LEU A 177 -8.79 4.72 14.85
N ALA A 178 -7.81 4.41 15.68
CA ALA A 178 -7.53 5.19 16.89
C ALA A 178 -7.22 6.66 16.58
N GLU A 179 -6.39 6.95 15.55
CA GLU A 179 -6.12 8.33 15.11
C GLU A 179 -7.42 9.08 14.76
N VAL A 180 -8.32 8.44 13.99
CA VAL A 180 -9.61 9.02 13.60
C VAL A 180 -10.50 9.29 14.80
N LEU A 181 -10.59 8.34 15.75
CA LEU A 181 -11.42 8.45 16.95
C LEU A 181 -10.90 9.53 17.91
N LEU A 182 -9.59 9.58 18.12
CA LEU A 182 -8.94 10.61 18.94
C LEU A 182 -9.14 12.01 18.37
N ASP A 183 -8.98 12.18 17.06
CA ASP A 183 -9.24 13.45 16.36
C ASP A 183 -10.72 13.89 16.46
N ALA A 184 -11.64 12.93 16.53
CA ALA A 184 -13.07 13.18 16.78
C ALA A 184 -13.41 13.43 18.27
N GLY A 185 -12.43 13.44 19.17
CA GLY A 185 -12.63 13.62 20.62
C GLY A 185 -13.13 12.37 21.36
N ARG A 186 -13.26 11.23 20.69
CA ARG A 186 -13.73 9.94 21.25
C ARG A 186 -12.57 9.19 21.92
N LYS A 187 -12.07 9.79 23.01
CA LYS A 187 -10.81 9.39 23.66
C LYS A 187 -10.80 7.96 24.18
N ASP A 188 -11.90 7.52 24.80
CA ASP A 188 -11.97 6.18 25.37
C ASP A 188 -11.98 5.10 24.29
N GLU A 189 -12.71 5.35 23.20
CA GLU A 189 -12.72 4.44 22.04
C GLU A 189 -11.35 4.40 21.34
N GLY A 190 -10.74 5.57 21.13
CA GLY A 190 -9.40 5.63 20.56
C GLY A 190 -8.35 4.90 21.41
N ARG A 191 -8.43 5.03 22.73
CA ARG A 191 -7.57 4.28 23.67
C ARG A 191 -7.78 2.77 23.55
N ALA A 192 -9.04 2.32 23.50
CA ALA A 192 -9.35 0.91 23.34
C ALA A 192 -8.80 0.32 22.02
N GLU A 193 -8.79 1.11 20.93
CA GLU A 193 -8.17 0.67 19.68
C GLU A 193 -6.63 0.58 19.80
N LEU A 194 -5.97 1.51 20.52
CA LEU A 194 -4.52 1.43 20.77
C LEU A 194 -4.15 0.24 21.68
N GLU A 195 -4.97 -0.08 22.69
CA GLU A 195 -4.78 -1.27 23.51
C GLU A 195 -4.81 -2.54 22.66
N ARG A 196 -5.71 -2.63 21.66
CA ARG A 196 -5.74 -3.74 20.71
C ARG A 196 -4.46 -3.83 19.87
N VAL A 197 -3.85 -2.71 19.48
CA VAL A 197 -2.55 -2.71 18.80
C VAL A 197 -1.46 -3.32 19.70
N ILE A 198 -1.43 -2.93 20.98
CA ILE A 198 -0.43 -3.43 21.94
C ILE A 198 -0.60 -4.93 22.18
N ASP A 199 -1.84 -5.40 22.32
CA ASP A 199 -2.17 -6.77 22.67
C ASP A 199 -2.16 -7.74 21.47
N ALA A 200 -2.30 -7.23 20.23
CA ALA A 200 -2.34 -8.06 19.05
C ALA A 200 -1.02 -8.86 18.88
N PRO A 201 -1.09 -10.13 18.49
CA PRO A 201 0.10 -10.89 18.13
C PRO A 201 0.71 -10.34 16.84
N ILE A 202 2.04 -10.40 16.73
CA ILE A 202 2.72 -10.09 15.47
C ILE A 202 2.36 -11.17 14.43
N ASP A 203 1.81 -10.76 13.30
CA ASP A 203 1.55 -11.65 12.17
C ASP A 203 2.89 -11.97 11.49
N PRO A 204 3.30 -13.26 11.37
CA PRO A 204 4.57 -13.61 10.76
C PRO A 204 4.77 -13.10 9.34
N ASP A 205 3.70 -12.97 8.56
CA ASP A 205 3.76 -12.47 7.18
C ASP A 205 3.94 -10.94 7.11
N TRP A 206 3.58 -10.23 8.20
CA TRP A 206 3.63 -8.79 8.34
C TRP A 206 4.54 -8.31 9.47
N ALA A 207 5.38 -9.21 10.00
CA ALA A 207 6.20 -8.92 11.18
C ALA A 207 7.04 -7.63 11.08
N PRO A 208 7.67 -7.26 9.96
CA PRO A 208 8.37 -5.99 9.86
C PRO A 208 7.47 -4.78 10.03
N GLU A 209 6.29 -4.79 9.39
CA GLU A 209 5.29 -3.72 9.48
C GLU A 209 4.66 -3.66 10.85
N ASP A 210 4.25 -4.80 11.40
CA ASP A 210 3.62 -4.87 12.72
C ASP A 210 4.54 -4.39 13.85
N THR A 211 5.85 -4.63 13.72
CA THR A 211 6.84 -4.15 14.69
C THR A 211 6.93 -2.63 14.75
N GLU A 212 6.58 -1.93 13.66
CA GLU A 212 6.56 -0.45 13.61
C GLU A 212 5.40 0.16 14.41
N PHE A 213 4.34 -0.61 14.69
CA PHE A 213 3.18 -0.14 15.45
C PHE A 213 3.28 -0.41 16.96
N LYS A 214 4.24 -1.21 17.40
CA LYS A 214 4.51 -1.53 18.83
C LYS A 214 5.63 -0.71 19.40
#